data_e66130975408c1eef52b8601fde42dbf
#
_entry.id   e66130975408c1eef52b8601fde42dbf
#
_cell.length_a   1.000
_cell.length_b   1.000
_cell.length_c   1.000
_cell.angle_alpha   90.00
_cell.angle_beta   90.00
_cell.angle_gamma   90.00
#
_symmetry.space_group_name_H-M   'P 1'
#
loop_
_entity.id
_entity.type
_entity.pdbx_description
1 polymer ?
#
loop_
_entity_poly.entity_id
_entity_poly.type
_entity_poly.pdbx_seq_one_letter_code
_entity_poly.pdbx_strand_id
1 'polypeptide(L)'
;LKDRIQGLSWMSDETKAKAIAKWETFTPKIGYPDKWRDWSGLQTQRDSFLGNVRAANEFNYKFNLSKIGKPVDKTEWGMTPQTVNAYYNPLQNEIVFPAASLQPPFFDPKADDALNYGGIGAVIGHEMTHGYDDQGARFGPTGN
;
A
#
# COMPACT_ATOMS: atom_id res chain seq x y z
N LEU A 1 1.51 -8.74 -15.46
CA LEU A 1 1.52 -9.81 -14.45
C LEU A 1 0.52 -10.91 -14.78
N LYS A 2 -0.76 -10.58 -15.06
CA LYS A 2 -1.83 -11.54 -15.39
C LYS A 2 -1.39 -12.52 -16.50
N ASP A 3 -0.97 -12.00 -17.64
CA ASP A 3 -0.55 -12.81 -18.79
C ASP A 3 0.65 -13.72 -18.46
N ARG A 4 1.57 -13.21 -17.62
CA ARG A 4 2.71 -14.02 -17.15
C ARG A 4 2.25 -15.19 -16.30
N ILE A 5 1.32 -14.98 -15.35
CA ILE A 5 0.75 -16.05 -14.52
C ILE A 5 0.07 -17.09 -15.41
N GLN A 6 -0.75 -16.67 -16.38
CA GLN A 6 -1.43 -17.56 -17.31
C GLN A 6 -0.49 -18.42 -18.15
N GLY A 7 0.64 -17.84 -18.56
CA GLY A 7 1.66 -18.51 -19.39
C GLY A 7 2.64 -19.41 -18.64
N LEU A 8 2.56 -19.56 -17.31
CA LEU A 8 3.49 -20.39 -16.54
C LEU A 8 3.24 -21.89 -16.78
N SER A 9 4.23 -22.61 -17.31
CA SER A 9 4.12 -24.04 -17.59
C SER A 9 4.20 -24.94 -16.35
N TRP A 10 4.83 -24.43 -15.28
CA TRP A 10 5.05 -25.18 -14.04
C TRP A 10 3.88 -25.07 -13.03
N MET A 11 2.99 -24.11 -13.22
CA MET A 11 1.85 -23.87 -12.32
C MET A 11 0.61 -24.63 -12.81
N SER A 12 -0.10 -25.31 -11.89
CA SER A 12 -1.34 -26.00 -12.23
C SER A 12 -2.45 -25.01 -12.61
N ASP A 13 -3.42 -25.46 -13.40
CA ASP A 13 -4.55 -24.60 -13.83
C ASP A 13 -5.40 -24.15 -12.64
N GLU A 14 -5.56 -24.99 -11.62
CA GLU A 14 -6.24 -24.61 -10.37
C GLU A 14 -5.51 -23.46 -9.66
N THR A 15 -4.18 -23.55 -9.54
CA THR A 15 -3.37 -22.51 -8.90
C THR A 15 -3.38 -21.21 -9.71
N LYS A 16 -3.31 -21.32 -11.06
CA LYS A 16 -3.44 -20.16 -11.93
C LYS A 16 -4.78 -19.44 -11.73
N ALA A 17 -5.88 -20.20 -11.66
CA ALA A 17 -7.21 -19.62 -11.45
C ALA A 17 -7.27 -18.86 -10.11
N LYS A 18 -6.74 -19.41 -9.03
CA LYS A 18 -6.65 -18.72 -7.72
C LYS A 18 -5.76 -17.47 -7.77
N ALA A 19 -4.62 -17.55 -8.44
CA ALA A 19 -3.71 -16.42 -8.61
C ALA A 19 -4.35 -15.29 -9.41
N ILE A 20 -5.09 -15.60 -10.48
CA ILE A 20 -5.84 -14.63 -11.27
C ILE A 20 -6.96 -13.98 -10.45
N ALA A 21 -7.73 -14.78 -9.69
CA ALA A 21 -8.77 -14.25 -8.81
C ALA A 21 -8.20 -13.25 -7.79
N LYS A 22 -7.01 -13.53 -7.23
CA LYS A 22 -6.31 -12.59 -6.36
C LYS A 22 -5.88 -11.31 -7.10
N TRP A 23 -5.38 -11.45 -8.32
CA TRP A 23 -4.99 -10.31 -9.17
C TRP A 23 -6.18 -9.39 -9.45
N GLU A 24 -7.35 -9.94 -9.71
CA GLU A 24 -8.57 -9.19 -10.03
C GLU A 24 -9.15 -8.42 -8.83
N THR A 25 -8.71 -8.74 -7.62
CA THR A 25 -9.15 -8.08 -6.38
C THR A 25 -8.16 -7.08 -5.80
N PHE A 26 -7.05 -6.80 -6.49
CA PHE A 26 -6.15 -5.73 -6.07
C PHE A 26 -6.89 -4.40 -5.95
N THR A 27 -6.71 -3.72 -4.82
CA THR A 27 -7.22 -2.37 -4.60
C THR A 27 -6.07 -1.37 -4.76
N PRO A 28 -6.03 -0.56 -5.82
CA PRO A 28 -5.03 0.49 -5.96
C PRO A 28 -5.39 1.72 -5.14
N LYS A 29 -4.39 2.29 -4.46
CA LYS A 29 -4.45 3.57 -3.75
C LYS A 29 -3.33 4.45 -4.27
N ILE A 30 -3.67 5.59 -4.88
CA ILE A 30 -2.73 6.42 -5.62
C ILE A 30 -2.82 7.87 -5.15
N GLY A 31 -1.67 8.47 -4.82
CA GLY A 31 -1.55 9.88 -4.47
C GLY A 31 -1.73 10.15 -2.99
N TYR A 32 -2.94 10.26 -2.52
CA TYR A 32 -3.28 10.59 -1.14
C TYR A 32 -4.64 9.98 -0.73
N PRO A 33 -4.90 9.84 0.58
CA PRO A 33 -6.16 9.26 1.07
C PRO A 33 -7.33 10.24 0.88
N ASP A 34 -8.50 9.71 0.49
CA ASP A 34 -9.74 10.50 0.44
C ASP A 34 -10.15 10.98 1.82
N LYS A 35 -9.92 10.15 2.85
CA LYS A 35 -10.18 10.47 4.25
C LYS A 35 -8.86 10.65 5.00
N TRP A 36 -8.58 11.89 5.37
CA TRP A 36 -7.41 12.21 6.19
C TRP A 36 -7.60 11.79 7.63
N ARG A 37 -6.48 11.38 8.25
CA ARG A 37 -6.47 11.09 9.68
C ARG A 37 -6.74 12.36 10.47
N ASP A 38 -7.67 12.29 11.42
CA ASP A 38 -7.95 13.39 12.35
C ASP A 38 -6.86 13.43 13.44
N TRP A 39 -6.17 14.56 13.51
CA TRP A 39 -5.12 14.87 14.48
C TRP A 39 -5.55 15.92 15.50
N SER A 40 -6.79 16.37 15.49
CA SER A 40 -7.28 17.47 16.34
C SER A 40 -7.14 17.20 17.85
N GLY A 41 -7.15 15.91 18.23
CA GLY A 41 -6.93 15.49 19.63
C GLY A 41 -5.47 15.49 20.09
N LEU A 42 -4.49 15.71 19.20
CA LEU A 42 -3.08 15.74 19.55
C LEU A 42 -2.65 17.15 19.97
N GLN A 43 -2.24 17.32 21.22
CA GLN A 43 -1.72 18.58 21.74
C GLN A 43 -0.18 18.52 21.81
N THR A 44 0.47 19.53 21.24
CA THR A 44 1.93 19.67 21.24
C THR A 44 2.35 21.05 21.76
N GLN A 45 3.59 21.15 22.28
CA GLN A 45 4.16 22.37 22.83
C GLN A 45 5.52 22.66 22.17
N ARG A 46 5.89 23.93 22.05
CA ARG A 46 7.14 24.33 21.39
C ARG A 46 8.40 24.03 22.20
N ASP A 47 8.29 23.98 23.50
CA ASP A 47 9.38 23.87 24.47
C ASP A 47 9.62 22.46 25.02
N SER A 48 8.87 21.47 24.56
CA SER A 48 8.99 20.11 25.09
C SER A 48 9.00 19.03 23.99
N PHE A 49 10.17 18.77 23.41
CA PHE A 49 10.31 17.70 22.42
C PHE A 49 9.89 16.33 22.97
N LEU A 50 10.43 15.95 24.13
CA LEU A 50 10.09 14.65 24.76
C LEU A 50 8.61 14.57 25.13
N GLY A 51 8.01 15.67 25.61
CA GLY A 51 6.57 15.76 25.86
C GLY A 51 5.75 15.53 24.60
N ASN A 52 6.16 16.12 23.48
CA ASN A 52 5.49 15.94 22.19
C ASN A 52 5.57 14.50 21.67
N VAL A 53 6.75 13.85 21.83
CA VAL A 53 6.91 12.44 21.45
C VAL A 53 6.00 11.54 22.28
N ARG A 54 5.91 11.76 23.59
CA ARG A 54 5.01 11.02 24.47
C ARG A 54 3.54 11.25 24.11
N ALA A 55 3.14 12.49 23.87
CA ALA A 55 1.78 12.83 23.46
C ALA A 55 1.40 12.16 22.13
N ALA A 56 2.31 12.17 21.14
CA ALA A 56 2.10 11.52 19.87
C ALA A 56 1.98 9.99 20.00
N ASN A 57 2.82 9.37 20.82
CA ASN A 57 2.76 7.93 21.08
C ASN A 57 1.47 7.54 21.78
N GLU A 58 1.05 8.29 22.80
CA GLU A 58 -0.22 8.07 23.52
C GLU A 58 -1.43 8.26 22.57
N PHE A 59 -1.41 9.28 21.74
CA PHE A 59 -2.43 9.52 20.72
C PHE A 59 -2.53 8.35 19.75
N ASN A 60 -1.40 7.87 19.23
CA ASN A 60 -1.34 6.71 18.34
C ASN A 60 -1.83 5.43 19.02
N TYR A 61 -1.45 5.21 20.26
CA TYR A 61 -1.89 4.06 21.04
C TYR A 61 -3.41 4.06 21.23
N LYS A 62 -3.99 5.19 21.66
CA LYS A 62 -5.44 5.33 21.81
C LYS A 62 -6.19 5.15 20.49
N PHE A 63 -5.64 5.69 19.40
CA PHE A 63 -6.19 5.50 18.05
C PHE A 63 -6.21 4.02 17.66
N ASN A 64 -5.13 3.28 17.87
CA ASN A 64 -5.08 1.86 17.57
C ASN A 64 -6.04 1.04 18.45
N LEU A 65 -6.12 1.34 19.75
CA LEU A 65 -7.09 0.71 20.65
C LEU A 65 -8.54 0.96 20.20
N SER A 66 -8.83 2.15 19.68
CA SER A 66 -10.18 2.50 19.23
C SER A 66 -10.68 1.66 18.05
N LYS A 67 -9.81 0.92 17.37
CA LYS A 67 -10.15 0.01 16.27
C LYS A 67 -10.64 -1.35 16.74
N ILE A 68 -10.31 -1.74 17.98
CA ILE A 68 -10.69 -3.04 18.51
C ILE A 68 -12.23 -3.17 18.53
N GLY A 69 -12.71 -4.30 18.01
CA GLY A 69 -14.14 -4.57 17.90
C GLY A 69 -14.88 -3.83 16.78
N LYS A 70 -14.15 -3.11 15.92
CA LYS A 70 -14.71 -2.43 14.74
C LYS A 70 -14.28 -3.13 13.44
N PRO A 71 -15.07 -3.02 12.37
CA PRO A 71 -14.63 -3.44 11.04
C PRO A 71 -13.35 -2.72 10.62
N VAL A 72 -12.53 -3.39 9.80
CA VAL A 72 -11.31 -2.79 9.23
C VAL A 72 -11.67 -1.58 8.37
N ASP A 73 -11.06 -0.43 8.65
CA ASP A 73 -11.19 0.76 7.80
C ASP A 73 -10.24 0.64 6.60
N LYS A 74 -10.79 0.23 5.46
CA LYS A 74 -10.04 0.09 4.21
C LYS A 74 -9.60 1.42 3.60
N THR A 75 -10.00 2.57 4.15
CA THR A 75 -9.58 3.88 3.67
C THR A 75 -8.25 4.34 4.27
N GLU A 76 -7.78 3.70 5.33
CA GLU A 76 -6.50 4.03 5.97
C GLU A 76 -5.31 3.74 5.08
N TRP A 77 -4.29 4.62 5.17
CA TRP A 77 -3.00 4.46 4.54
C TRP A 77 -1.92 4.16 5.58
N GLY A 78 -1.02 3.22 5.24
CA GLY A 78 0.14 2.89 6.07
C GLY A 78 1.32 3.85 5.91
N MET A 79 1.33 4.64 4.82
CA MET A 79 2.35 5.66 4.56
C MET A 79 1.68 7.01 4.33
N THR A 80 2.40 8.08 4.64
CA THR A 80 1.95 9.45 4.36
C THR A 80 2.19 9.83 2.89
N PRO A 81 1.42 10.74 2.29
CA PRO A 81 1.57 11.13 0.87
C PRO A 81 2.94 11.69 0.50
N GLN A 82 3.69 12.27 1.44
CA GLN A 82 5.05 12.78 1.24
C GLN A 82 6.15 11.71 1.36
N THR A 83 5.78 10.45 1.59
CA THR A 83 6.75 9.35 1.64
C THR A 83 7.13 8.93 0.22
N VAL A 84 8.42 9.00 -0.10
CA VAL A 84 8.96 8.49 -1.37
C VAL A 84 9.16 6.98 -1.23
N ASN A 85 8.08 6.25 -1.40
CA ASN A 85 8.02 4.78 -1.35
C ASN A 85 6.66 4.31 -1.89
N ALA A 86 6.46 2.99 -1.91
CA ALA A 86 5.19 2.32 -2.18
C ALA A 86 5.08 1.11 -1.25
N TYR A 87 3.93 0.44 -1.21
CA TYR A 87 3.80 -0.82 -0.47
C TYR A 87 2.61 -1.66 -0.96
N TYR A 88 2.72 -2.96 -0.71
CA TYR A 88 1.64 -3.93 -0.78
C TYR A 88 1.18 -4.29 0.64
N ASN A 89 -0.14 -4.34 0.87
CA ASN A 89 -0.73 -4.82 2.12
C ASN A 89 -1.50 -6.12 1.88
N PRO A 90 -0.98 -7.27 2.32
CA PRO A 90 -1.59 -8.58 2.08
C PRO A 90 -2.95 -8.76 2.76
N LEU A 91 -3.17 -8.13 3.92
CA LEU A 91 -4.42 -8.25 4.68
C LEU A 91 -5.61 -7.59 3.97
N GLN A 92 -5.35 -6.59 3.13
CA GLN A 92 -6.37 -5.87 2.37
C GLN A 92 -6.25 -6.07 0.86
N ASN A 93 -5.21 -6.80 0.42
CA ASN A 93 -4.86 -7.01 -0.99
C ASN A 93 -4.80 -5.69 -1.75
N GLU A 94 -4.07 -4.71 -1.20
CA GLU A 94 -3.95 -3.37 -1.74
C GLU A 94 -2.52 -3.00 -2.09
N ILE A 95 -2.37 -2.20 -3.14
CA ILE A 95 -1.12 -1.59 -3.58
C ILE A 95 -1.22 -0.08 -3.45
N VAL A 96 -0.25 0.54 -2.80
CA VAL A 96 -0.33 1.96 -2.41
C VAL A 96 0.89 2.72 -2.92
N PHE A 97 0.62 3.82 -3.65
CA PHE A 97 1.62 4.69 -4.25
C PHE A 97 1.42 6.13 -3.77
N PRO A 98 2.12 6.56 -2.70
CA PRO A 98 2.07 7.94 -2.20
C PRO A 98 2.45 8.96 -3.27
N ALA A 99 1.88 10.17 -3.19
CA ALA A 99 2.09 11.24 -4.17
C ALA A 99 3.57 11.58 -4.41
N ALA A 100 4.40 11.51 -3.36
CA ALA A 100 5.84 11.79 -3.49
C ALA A 100 6.59 10.80 -4.39
N SER A 101 6.05 9.61 -4.65
CA SER A 101 6.61 8.64 -5.60
C SER A 101 6.19 8.92 -7.05
N LEU A 102 5.18 9.77 -7.28
CA LEU A 102 4.65 10.11 -8.60
C LEU A 102 5.35 11.33 -9.19
N GLN A 103 6.66 11.38 -9.10
CA GLN A 103 7.51 12.48 -9.59
C GLN A 103 8.85 11.92 -10.12
N PRO A 104 9.60 12.71 -10.89
CA PRO A 104 10.93 12.31 -11.33
C PRO A 104 11.85 11.90 -10.14
N PRO A 105 12.67 10.86 -10.33
CA PRO A 105 12.92 10.12 -11.56
C PRO A 105 11.95 8.96 -11.84
N PHE A 106 10.98 8.68 -10.98
CA PHE A 106 10.08 7.53 -11.11
C PHE A 106 8.98 7.75 -12.15
N PHE A 107 8.39 8.96 -12.16
CA PHE A 107 7.31 9.32 -13.06
C PHE A 107 7.42 10.78 -13.51
N ASP A 108 7.31 11.02 -14.81
CA ASP A 108 7.14 12.34 -15.41
C ASP A 108 6.07 12.27 -16.50
N PRO A 109 4.93 13.00 -16.36
CA PRO A 109 3.85 12.97 -17.35
C PRO A 109 4.24 13.55 -18.71
N LYS A 110 5.40 14.20 -18.82
CA LYS A 110 5.95 14.76 -20.06
C LYS A 110 7.05 13.89 -20.68
N ALA A 111 7.51 12.86 -19.98
CA ALA A 111 8.53 11.95 -20.46
C ALA A 111 7.93 10.92 -21.43
N ASP A 112 8.80 10.29 -22.23
CA ASP A 112 8.44 9.15 -23.04
C ASP A 112 7.88 8.00 -22.20
N ASP A 113 6.88 7.29 -22.74
CA ASP A 113 6.23 6.16 -22.06
C ASP A 113 7.22 5.09 -21.64
N ALA A 114 8.26 4.83 -22.46
CA ALA A 114 9.28 3.83 -22.14
C ALA A 114 10.04 4.18 -20.84
N LEU A 115 10.29 5.49 -20.58
CA LEU A 115 10.91 5.95 -19.34
C LEU A 115 9.97 5.74 -18.13
N ASN A 116 8.69 6.07 -18.30
CA ASN A 116 7.69 5.89 -17.24
C ASN A 116 7.44 4.40 -16.96
N TYR A 117 7.36 3.55 -17.97
CA TYR A 117 7.27 2.09 -17.77
C TYR A 117 8.52 1.50 -17.11
N GLY A 118 9.72 1.99 -17.47
CA GLY A 118 10.96 1.59 -16.82
C GLY A 118 11.13 2.13 -15.40
N GLY A 119 10.54 3.28 -15.09
CA GLY A 119 10.54 3.92 -13.77
C GLY A 119 9.40 3.41 -12.90
N ILE A 120 8.29 4.16 -12.86
CA ILE A 120 7.15 3.82 -11.98
C ILE A 120 6.50 2.47 -12.34
N GLY A 121 6.50 2.08 -13.62
CA GLY A 121 5.95 0.80 -14.05
C GLY A 121 6.67 -0.40 -13.41
N ALA A 122 7.99 -0.31 -13.25
CA ALA A 122 8.77 -1.33 -12.54
C ALA A 122 8.39 -1.39 -11.05
N VAL A 123 8.18 -0.24 -10.41
CA VAL A 123 7.73 -0.16 -9.01
C VAL A 123 6.34 -0.75 -8.86
N ILE A 124 5.40 -0.42 -9.76
CA ILE A 124 4.06 -1.00 -9.75
C ILE A 124 4.11 -2.53 -9.87
N GLY A 125 4.90 -3.05 -10.80
CA GLY A 125 5.13 -4.49 -10.96
C GLY A 125 5.70 -5.12 -9.69
N HIS A 126 6.65 -4.45 -9.03
CA HIS A 126 7.25 -4.87 -7.77
C HIS A 126 6.19 -5.03 -6.67
N GLU A 127 5.38 -3.99 -6.42
CA GLU A 127 4.33 -4.06 -5.38
C GLU A 127 3.28 -5.14 -5.67
N MET A 128 2.87 -5.27 -6.92
CA MET A 128 1.97 -6.35 -7.31
C MET A 128 2.58 -7.74 -7.09
N THR A 129 3.89 -7.88 -7.31
CA THR A 129 4.60 -9.15 -7.14
C THR A 129 4.71 -9.57 -5.67
N HIS A 130 4.70 -8.61 -4.73
CA HIS A 130 4.62 -8.91 -3.30
C HIS A 130 3.38 -9.73 -2.93
N GLY A 131 2.28 -9.64 -3.69
CA GLY A 131 1.11 -10.50 -3.49
C GLY A 131 1.35 -11.98 -3.81
N TYR A 132 2.46 -12.32 -4.46
CA TYR A 132 2.80 -13.65 -4.96
C TYR A 132 4.18 -14.15 -4.52
N ASP A 133 4.93 -13.36 -3.74
CA ASP A 133 6.20 -13.78 -3.16
C ASP A 133 5.99 -14.80 -2.02
N ASP A 134 7.06 -15.22 -1.35
CA ASP A 134 7.04 -16.22 -0.28
C ASP A 134 6.16 -15.82 0.92
N GLN A 135 5.95 -14.53 1.15
CA GLN A 135 5.06 -14.01 2.18
C GLN A 135 3.65 -13.79 1.64
N GLY A 136 3.51 -13.08 0.51
CA GLY A 136 2.22 -12.70 -0.05
C GLY A 136 1.41 -13.89 -0.56
N ALA A 137 2.05 -14.95 -1.04
CA ALA A 137 1.38 -16.18 -1.48
C ALA A 137 0.62 -16.91 -0.35
N ARG A 138 0.88 -16.55 0.91
CA ARG A 138 0.20 -17.10 2.09
C ARG A 138 -1.17 -16.47 2.35
N PHE A 139 -1.51 -15.40 1.63
CA PHE A 139 -2.75 -14.64 1.78
C PHE A 139 -3.62 -14.77 0.54
N GLY A 140 -4.91 -15.03 0.74
CA GLY A 140 -5.90 -15.05 -0.32
C GLY A 140 -6.37 -13.63 -0.73
N PRO A 141 -7.37 -13.56 -1.66
CA PRO A 141 -7.91 -12.30 -2.15
C PRO A 141 -8.50 -11.39 -1.07
N THR A 142 -8.89 -11.94 0.06
CA THR A 142 -9.54 -11.25 1.19
C THR A 142 -8.63 -11.07 2.40
N GLY A 143 -7.34 -11.43 2.28
CA GLY A 143 -6.37 -11.32 3.35
C GLY A 143 -6.39 -12.47 4.38
N ASN A 144 -7.06 -13.57 4.06
CA ASN A 144 -7.16 -14.78 4.88
C ASN A 144 -6.08 -15.79 4.54
#